data_c28dd671102653603b9bbee824c02126
#
_entry.id   c28dd671102653603b9bbee824c02126
#
_cell.length_a   1.000
_cell.length_b   1.000
_cell.length_c   1.000
_cell.angle_alpha   90.00
_cell.angle_beta   90.00
_cell.angle_gamma   90.00
#
_symmetry.space_group_name_H-M   'P 1'
#
loop_
_entity.id
_entity.type
_entity.pdbx_description
1 polymer ?
#
loop_
_entity_poly.entity_id
_entity_poly.type
_entity_poly.pdbx_seq_one_letter_code
_entity_poly.pdbx_strand_id
1 'polypeptide(L)'
;MAEAAEPASALPLSGSLFTHHPGPPHIMSAVICGSLAYDTIMVFQDQFKNHILPDQMHILNVSFLVPAMRREFGGCAGNIAYNLKLLGGDPLPVAAVGQDFAPYRRHMEQCGIRLDGVRQFDDQFTPQCFITTDLDNNQITAFHPGAMSSAQENHVRDIPQVDFAIVAPDGRQAMLQHVDEFAARGVPFIFDPGQAMPLFNGDEFRSMIEKSTYVIVNDYESQLLQTRTGWDTAEIAEKVSAYIVTHGPRGSVIHVGNETHAIPPARERRIVDPTGCGDAYRAGLMFAIMRGEDWPTAGRMASLMGALKVEHPGTQNQHFTYAEFAAEFRDQFGYALD
;
A
#
# COMPACT_ATOMS: atom_id res chain seq x y z
N MET A 1 35.81 10.32 -25.72
CA MET A 1 35.49 11.29 -24.66
C MET A 1 34.03 11.06 -24.35
N ALA A 2 33.76 10.40 -23.25
CA ALA A 2 32.38 10.13 -22.78
C ALA A 2 31.99 11.32 -21.89
N GLU A 3 30.94 11.98 -22.29
CA GLU A 3 30.31 13.08 -21.54
C GLU A 3 29.61 12.48 -20.33
N ALA A 4 30.06 12.83 -19.15
CA ALA A 4 29.46 12.40 -17.90
C ALA A 4 28.11 13.11 -17.73
N ALA A 5 27.01 12.36 -17.64
CA ALA A 5 25.71 12.88 -17.26
C ALA A 5 25.78 13.43 -15.84
N GLU A 6 25.44 14.69 -15.66
CA GLU A 6 25.28 15.30 -14.32
C GLU A 6 24.18 14.60 -13.54
N PRO A 7 24.34 14.36 -12.22
CA PRO A 7 23.27 13.83 -11.41
C PRO A 7 22.14 14.85 -11.31
N ALA A 8 20.90 14.38 -11.51
CA ALA A 8 19.69 15.19 -11.35
C ALA A 8 19.73 15.84 -9.96
N SER A 9 19.79 17.17 -9.92
CA SER A 9 19.81 17.95 -8.67
C SER A 9 18.53 17.69 -7.90
N ALA A 10 18.67 17.25 -6.64
CA ALA A 10 17.56 17.18 -5.70
C ALA A 10 16.89 18.56 -5.59
N LEU A 11 15.62 18.65 -5.96
CA LEU A 11 14.84 19.87 -5.84
C LEU A 11 14.61 20.16 -4.35
N PRO A 12 14.90 21.39 -3.87
CA PRO A 12 14.66 21.75 -2.49
C PRO A 12 13.15 21.85 -2.22
N LEU A 13 12.64 21.12 -1.22
CA LEU A 13 11.25 21.20 -0.73
C LEU A 13 10.97 22.48 0.09
N SER A 14 11.49 23.63 -0.30
CA SER A 14 11.04 24.93 0.21
C SER A 14 10.02 25.61 -0.70
N GLY A 15 9.45 24.88 -1.63
CA GLY A 15 8.33 25.32 -2.48
C GLY A 15 7.38 24.14 -2.64
N SER A 16 6.09 24.35 -2.32
CA SER A 16 5.01 23.42 -2.64
C SER A 16 5.22 22.86 -4.05
N LEU A 17 5.40 21.53 -4.18
CA LEU A 17 5.44 20.85 -5.47
C LEU A 17 4.17 21.11 -6.30
N PHE A 18 3.12 21.60 -5.64
CA PHE A 18 1.83 21.93 -6.19
C PHE A 18 1.65 23.45 -6.15
N THR A 19 1.84 24.14 -7.28
CA THR A 19 1.51 25.55 -7.42
C THR A 19 0.00 25.72 -7.30
N HIS A 20 -0.47 26.45 -6.29
CA HIS A 20 -1.85 26.90 -6.18
C HIS A 20 -2.22 27.76 -7.41
N HIS A 21 -2.85 27.12 -8.40
CA HIS A 21 -3.60 27.85 -9.43
C HIS A 21 -5.02 28.10 -8.87
N PRO A 22 -5.55 29.35 -8.92
CA PRO A 22 -6.94 29.64 -8.56
C PRO A 22 -7.87 29.21 -9.72
N GLY A 23 -7.99 27.90 -9.93
CA GLY A 23 -9.02 27.25 -10.75
C GLY A 23 -10.06 26.60 -9.84
N PRO A 24 -11.17 26.05 -10.36
CA PRO A 24 -12.06 25.21 -9.55
C PRO A 24 -11.22 24.13 -8.89
N PRO A 25 -11.55 23.72 -7.64
CA PRO A 25 -10.72 22.76 -6.90
C PRO A 25 -10.52 21.52 -7.76
N HIS A 26 -9.29 21.36 -8.27
CA HIS A 26 -8.91 20.19 -9.05
C HIS A 26 -8.75 19.04 -8.03
N ILE A 27 -9.68 18.07 -8.09
CA ILE A 27 -9.52 16.84 -7.32
C ILE A 27 -8.35 16.09 -7.98
N MET A 28 -7.22 16.02 -7.28
CA MET A 28 -6.02 15.36 -7.78
C MET A 28 -6.26 13.88 -8.00
N SER A 29 -5.95 13.40 -9.19
CA SER A 29 -6.05 11.99 -9.56
C SER A 29 -4.87 11.20 -9.01
N ALA A 30 -5.14 10.23 -8.15
CA ALA A 30 -4.15 9.35 -7.55
C ALA A 30 -4.21 7.97 -8.22
N VAL A 31 -3.15 7.58 -8.92
CA VAL A 31 -3.02 6.24 -9.51
C VAL A 31 -2.40 5.29 -8.48
N ILE A 32 -3.05 4.13 -8.30
CA ILE A 32 -2.65 3.13 -7.31
C ILE A 32 -2.38 1.82 -8.04
N CYS A 33 -1.11 1.54 -8.37
CA CYS A 33 -0.68 0.26 -8.94
C CYS A 33 -0.52 -0.77 -7.83
N GLY A 34 -1.11 -1.95 -8.01
CA GLY A 34 -1.04 -3.02 -7.03
C GLY A 34 -2.17 -4.03 -7.22
N SER A 35 -2.24 -5.01 -6.32
CA SER A 35 -3.23 -6.08 -6.40
C SER A 35 -4.64 -5.63 -6.00
N LEU A 36 -5.63 -6.19 -6.68
CA LEU A 36 -7.01 -6.39 -6.20
C LEU A 36 -7.18 -7.88 -5.94
N ALA A 37 -7.46 -8.28 -4.70
CA ALA A 37 -7.48 -9.67 -4.31
C ALA A 37 -8.68 -10.00 -3.41
N TYR A 38 -9.04 -11.28 -3.35
CA TYR A 38 -9.93 -11.79 -2.32
C TYR A 38 -9.13 -12.43 -1.20
N ASP A 39 -9.51 -12.15 0.05
CA ASP A 39 -9.03 -12.85 1.22
C ASP A 39 -10.11 -13.80 1.73
N THR A 40 -9.91 -15.09 1.52
CA THR A 40 -10.80 -16.15 2.01
C THR A 40 -10.26 -16.68 3.33
N ILE A 41 -10.93 -16.29 4.42
CA ILE A 41 -10.51 -16.58 5.79
C ILE A 41 -11.38 -17.71 6.34
N MET A 42 -10.73 -18.78 6.76
CA MET A 42 -11.33 -19.98 7.33
C MET A 42 -10.87 -20.17 8.77
N VAL A 43 -11.80 -20.54 9.65
CA VAL A 43 -11.49 -20.75 11.07
C VAL A 43 -11.58 -22.24 11.39
N PHE A 44 -10.42 -22.83 11.69
CA PHE A 44 -10.31 -24.19 12.19
C PHE A 44 -10.54 -24.21 13.69
N GLN A 45 -11.49 -25.05 14.16
CA GLN A 45 -11.96 -25.07 15.55
C GLN A 45 -11.08 -25.94 16.47
N ASP A 46 -9.79 -26.07 16.16
CA ASP A 46 -8.79 -26.77 16.97
C ASP A 46 -7.41 -26.12 16.70
N GLN A 47 -6.35 -26.72 17.18
CA GLN A 47 -4.97 -26.27 17.04
C GLN A 47 -4.25 -27.12 15.99
N PHE A 48 -3.51 -26.52 15.07
CA PHE A 48 -2.76 -27.25 14.04
C PHE A 48 -1.79 -28.29 14.61
N LYS A 49 -1.16 -27.96 15.76
CA LYS A 49 -0.22 -28.88 16.45
C LYS A 49 -0.85 -30.23 16.84
N ASN A 50 -2.18 -30.31 16.96
CA ASN A 50 -2.89 -31.54 17.28
C ASN A 50 -3.10 -32.44 16.07
N HIS A 51 -2.94 -31.87 14.84
CA HIS A 51 -3.23 -32.56 13.56
C HIS A 51 -2.01 -32.69 12.67
N ILE A 52 -0.96 -31.90 12.87
CA ILE A 52 0.28 -31.95 12.12
C ILE A 52 1.33 -32.63 13.01
N LEU A 53 1.74 -33.85 12.62
CA LEU A 53 2.74 -34.63 13.34
C LEU A 53 4.14 -34.25 12.86
N PRO A 54 5.00 -33.61 13.68
CA PRO A 54 6.33 -33.15 13.26
C PRO A 54 7.20 -34.26 12.68
N ASP A 55 7.12 -35.46 13.23
CA ASP A 55 7.91 -36.62 12.79
C ASP A 55 7.45 -37.25 11.47
N GLN A 56 6.28 -36.83 10.95
CA GLN A 56 5.67 -37.34 9.72
C GLN A 56 5.51 -36.29 8.61
N MET A 57 6.23 -35.18 8.71
CA MET A 57 6.17 -34.09 7.72
C MET A 57 6.48 -34.52 6.29
N HIS A 58 7.20 -35.63 6.10
CA HIS A 58 7.54 -36.18 4.77
C HIS A 58 6.34 -36.86 4.07
N ILE A 59 5.25 -37.14 4.80
CA ILE A 59 4.00 -37.75 4.28
C ILE A 59 2.81 -36.94 4.78
N LEU A 60 2.87 -35.60 4.67
CA LEU A 60 1.82 -34.73 5.17
C LEU A 60 0.54 -34.88 4.33
N ASN A 61 -0.52 -35.44 4.94
CA ASN A 61 -1.86 -35.50 4.40
C ASN A 61 -2.84 -35.10 5.49
N VAL A 62 -3.12 -33.78 5.58
CA VAL A 62 -3.97 -33.20 6.64
C VAL A 62 -5.20 -32.58 6.02
N SER A 63 -6.36 -32.84 6.63
CA SER A 63 -7.64 -32.25 6.26
C SER A 63 -8.22 -31.51 7.45
N PHE A 64 -8.55 -30.23 7.27
CA PHE A 64 -9.16 -29.41 8.29
C PHE A 64 -10.65 -29.21 8.00
N LEU A 65 -11.52 -29.56 8.97
CA LEU A 65 -12.92 -29.17 8.90
C LEU A 65 -13.04 -27.72 9.40
N VAL A 66 -13.43 -26.82 8.51
CA VAL A 66 -13.57 -25.39 8.78
C VAL A 66 -15.04 -24.97 8.70
N PRO A 67 -15.77 -24.92 9.82
CA PRO A 67 -17.21 -24.65 9.82
C PRO A 67 -17.55 -23.19 9.51
N ALA A 68 -16.60 -22.28 9.64
CA ALA A 68 -16.76 -20.86 9.37
C ALA A 68 -15.79 -20.40 8.28
N MET A 69 -16.34 -19.72 7.27
CA MET A 69 -15.58 -19.11 6.18
C MET A 69 -16.16 -17.74 5.88
N ARG A 70 -15.30 -16.76 5.66
CA ARG A 70 -15.68 -15.45 5.13
C ARG A 70 -14.77 -15.08 3.98
N ARG A 71 -15.29 -14.28 3.04
CA ARG A 71 -14.51 -13.70 1.94
C ARG A 71 -14.54 -12.20 2.11
N GLU A 72 -13.36 -11.59 2.16
CA GLU A 72 -13.16 -10.14 2.26
C GLU A 72 -12.60 -9.61 0.94
N PHE A 73 -12.88 -8.35 0.67
CA PHE A 73 -12.20 -7.61 -0.39
C PHE A 73 -10.85 -7.15 0.13
N GLY A 74 -9.78 -7.38 -0.65
CA GLY A 74 -8.41 -7.14 -0.22
C GLY A 74 -7.52 -6.76 -1.40
N GLY A 75 -6.22 -6.93 -1.22
CA GLY A 75 -5.19 -6.48 -2.14
C GLY A 75 -4.80 -5.02 -1.92
N CYS A 76 -3.50 -4.73 -2.06
CA CYS A 76 -2.93 -3.44 -1.67
C CYS A 76 -3.59 -2.26 -2.40
N ALA A 77 -3.78 -2.36 -3.74
CA ALA A 77 -4.42 -1.28 -4.49
C ALA A 77 -5.87 -1.08 -4.09
N GLY A 78 -6.62 -2.15 -3.84
CA GLY A 78 -8.00 -2.06 -3.40
C GLY A 78 -8.13 -1.39 -2.03
N ASN A 79 -7.29 -1.79 -1.09
CA ASN A 79 -7.29 -1.26 0.26
C ASN A 79 -6.89 0.22 0.29
N ILE A 80 -5.83 0.59 -0.44
CA ILE A 80 -5.38 1.99 -0.53
C ILE A 80 -6.46 2.85 -1.20
N ALA A 81 -7.04 2.38 -2.32
CA ALA A 81 -8.09 3.11 -3.04
C ALA A 81 -9.33 3.33 -2.17
N TYR A 82 -9.79 2.32 -1.44
CA TYR A 82 -10.90 2.42 -0.52
C TYR A 82 -10.65 3.50 0.56
N ASN A 83 -9.50 3.42 1.23
CA ASN A 83 -9.14 4.36 2.28
C ASN A 83 -8.95 5.80 1.76
N LEU A 84 -8.33 5.96 0.59
CA LEU A 84 -8.18 7.27 -0.05
C LEU A 84 -9.52 7.88 -0.43
N LYS A 85 -10.48 7.03 -0.86
CA LYS A 85 -11.85 7.47 -1.16
C LYS A 85 -12.60 7.96 0.07
N LEU A 86 -12.44 7.32 1.23
CA LEU A 86 -13.02 7.77 2.49
C LEU A 86 -12.55 9.18 2.89
N LEU A 87 -11.31 9.53 2.58
CA LEU A 87 -10.76 10.88 2.78
C LEU A 87 -11.26 11.91 1.75
N GLY A 88 -12.00 11.49 0.72
CA GLY A 88 -12.50 12.35 -0.33
C GLY A 88 -11.58 12.47 -1.56
N GLY A 89 -10.53 11.63 -1.65
CA GLY A 89 -9.65 11.56 -2.81
C GLY A 89 -10.31 10.95 -4.04
N ASP A 90 -9.61 11.02 -5.18
CA ASP A 90 -10.01 10.39 -6.46
C ASP A 90 -9.05 9.26 -6.85
N PRO A 91 -9.16 8.06 -6.23
CA PRO A 91 -8.30 6.93 -6.54
C PRO A 91 -8.64 6.29 -7.89
N LEU A 92 -7.59 5.92 -8.63
CA LEU A 92 -7.65 5.08 -9.82
C LEU A 92 -6.77 3.85 -9.62
N PRO A 93 -7.30 2.70 -9.17
CA PRO A 93 -6.54 1.48 -9.08
C PRO A 93 -6.16 0.97 -10.48
N VAL A 94 -4.89 0.54 -10.62
CA VAL A 94 -4.34 -0.14 -11.79
C VAL A 94 -3.99 -1.56 -11.35
N ALA A 95 -4.79 -2.53 -11.81
CA ALA A 95 -4.70 -3.91 -11.38
C ALA A 95 -5.18 -4.88 -12.45
N ALA A 96 -4.73 -6.14 -12.36
CA ALA A 96 -5.23 -7.23 -13.17
C ALA A 96 -6.13 -8.15 -12.33
N VAL A 97 -7.31 -8.46 -12.87
CA VAL A 97 -8.36 -9.26 -12.22
C VAL A 97 -8.88 -10.36 -13.15
N GLY A 98 -9.55 -11.35 -12.59
CA GLY A 98 -10.05 -12.49 -13.34
C GLY A 98 -11.56 -12.51 -13.58
N GLN A 99 -12.04 -13.64 -14.12
CA GLN A 99 -13.45 -13.89 -14.47
C GLN A 99 -14.43 -13.78 -13.28
N ASP A 100 -13.92 -13.91 -12.06
CA ASP A 100 -14.71 -13.87 -10.80
C ASP A 100 -14.73 -12.49 -10.14
N PHE A 101 -14.28 -11.43 -10.83
CA PHE A 101 -14.16 -10.07 -10.28
C PHE A 101 -15.52 -9.36 -10.06
N ALA A 102 -16.61 -9.81 -10.63
CA ALA A 102 -17.90 -9.11 -10.63
C ALA A 102 -18.40 -8.69 -9.23
N PRO A 103 -18.27 -9.47 -8.13
CA PRO A 103 -18.64 -9.01 -6.79
C PRO A 103 -17.78 -7.86 -6.30
N TYR A 104 -16.47 -7.89 -6.53
CA TYR A 104 -15.55 -6.85 -6.13
C TYR A 104 -15.77 -5.56 -6.95
N ARG A 105 -16.01 -5.69 -8.25
CA ARG A 105 -16.39 -4.57 -9.13
C ARG A 105 -17.58 -3.81 -8.54
N ARG A 106 -18.68 -4.51 -8.18
CA ARG A 106 -19.86 -3.88 -7.58
C ARG A 106 -19.55 -3.15 -6.27
N HIS A 107 -18.69 -3.73 -5.43
CA HIS A 107 -18.26 -3.08 -4.18
C HIS A 107 -17.51 -1.78 -4.46
N MET A 108 -16.52 -1.78 -5.36
CA MET A 108 -15.76 -0.59 -5.72
C MET A 108 -16.64 0.50 -6.34
N GLU A 109 -17.55 0.11 -7.25
CA GLU A 109 -18.53 1.02 -7.86
C GLU A 109 -19.47 1.66 -6.83
N GLN A 110 -19.94 0.89 -5.85
CA GLN A 110 -20.75 1.40 -4.73
C GLN A 110 -19.97 2.38 -3.85
N CYS A 111 -18.67 2.18 -3.70
CA CYS A 111 -17.78 3.11 -3.02
C CYS A 111 -17.44 4.36 -3.88
N GLY A 112 -17.89 4.42 -5.15
CA GLY A 112 -17.56 5.51 -6.07
C GLY A 112 -16.10 5.53 -6.50
N ILE A 113 -15.45 4.38 -6.58
CA ILE A 113 -14.06 4.20 -7.02
C ILE A 113 -14.06 3.86 -8.51
N ARG A 114 -13.29 4.58 -9.30
CA ARG A 114 -13.13 4.35 -10.74
C ARG A 114 -12.37 3.04 -10.99
N LEU A 115 -12.73 2.36 -12.08
CA LEU A 115 -12.13 1.07 -12.46
C LEU A 115 -11.52 1.07 -13.87
N ASP A 116 -11.32 2.26 -14.45
CA ASP A 116 -10.78 2.42 -15.81
C ASP A 116 -9.35 1.85 -15.95
N GLY A 117 -8.61 1.77 -14.83
CA GLY A 117 -7.28 1.16 -14.77
C GLY A 117 -7.29 -0.35 -14.47
N VAL A 118 -8.47 -0.97 -14.29
CA VAL A 118 -8.58 -2.39 -13.96
C VAL A 118 -8.81 -3.22 -15.21
N ARG A 119 -7.86 -4.11 -15.53
CA ARG A 119 -7.96 -5.01 -16.67
C ARG A 119 -8.41 -6.41 -16.24
N GLN A 120 -9.45 -6.92 -16.90
CA GLN A 120 -9.99 -8.26 -16.64
C GLN A 120 -9.48 -9.26 -17.67
N PHE A 121 -9.10 -10.46 -17.17
CA PHE A 121 -8.67 -11.63 -17.94
C PHE A 121 -9.66 -12.76 -17.71
N ASP A 122 -10.41 -13.14 -18.75
CA ASP A 122 -11.54 -14.07 -18.63
C ASP A 122 -11.11 -15.54 -18.51
N ASP A 123 -9.85 -15.84 -18.75
CA ASP A 123 -9.24 -17.17 -18.62
C ASP A 123 -8.48 -17.38 -17.29
N GLN A 124 -8.48 -16.37 -16.42
CA GLN A 124 -7.79 -16.38 -15.13
C GLN A 124 -8.77 -16.09 -13.98
N PHE A 125 -8.34 -16.38 -12.75
CA PHE A 125 -9.04 -15.94 -11.54
C PHE A 125 -8.43 -14.63 -11.02
N THR A 126 -9.24 -13.85 -10.33
CA THR A 126 -8.75 -12.72 -9.52
C THR A 126 -7.78 -13.25 -8.45
N PRO A 127 -6.71 -12.53 -8.10
CA PRO A 127 -5.80 -12.93 -7.02
C PRO A 127 -6.56 -13.33 -5.76
N GLN A 128 -6.16 -14.42 -5.11
CA GLN A 128 -6.83 -14.92 -3.90
C GLN A 128 -5.83 -15.37 -2.86
N CYS A 129 -6.08 -14.98 -1.62
CA CYS A 129 -5.41 -15.46 -0.44
C CYS A 129 -6.35 -16.39 0.33
N PHE A 130 -5.94 -17.64 0.54
CA PHE A 130 -6.67 -18.62 1.33
C PHE A 130 -5.96 -18.75 2.68
N ILE A 131 -6.61 -18.30 3.75
CA ILE A 131 -6.03 -18.21 5.08
C ILE A 131 -6.83 -19.13 6.00
N THR A 132 -6.19 -20.15 6.53
CA THR A 132 -6.78 -20.97 7.59
C THR A 132 -6.13 -20.61 8.92
N THR A 133 -6.93 -20.17 9.89
CA THR A 133 -6.50 -19.76 11.22
C THR A 133 -6.96 -20.78 12.24
N ASP A 134 -6.08 -21.20 13.17
CA ASP A 134 -6.42 -22.08 14.29
C ASP A 134 -6.80 -21.30 15.56
N LEU A 135 -7.13 -22.01 16.65
CA LEU A 135 -7.51 -21.39 17.93
C LEU A 135 -6.36 -20.68 18.67
N ASP A 136 -5.11 -20.96 18.30
CA ASP A 136 -3.92 -20.28 18.82
C ASP A 136 -3.51 -19.09 17.92
N ASN A 137 -4.34 -18.70 16.92
CA ASN A 137 -4.05 -17.71 15.90
C ASN A 137 -2.87 -18.04 14.98
N ASN A 138 -2.44 -19.30 14.90
CA ASN A 138 -1.52 -19.71 13.84
C ASN A 138 -2.24 -19.72 12.51
N GLN A 139 -1.51 -19.44 11.42
CA GLN A 139 -2.07 -19.35 10.09
C GLN A 139 -1.33 -20.25 9.10
N ILE A 140 -2.11 -20.94 8.27
CA ILE A 140 -1.64 -21.58 7.05
C ILE A 140 -2.24 -20.81 5.90
N THR A 141 -1.37 -20.20 5.08
CA THR A 141 -1.78 -19.32 3.99
C THR A 141 -1.31 -19.88 2.65
N ALA A 142 -2.23 -19.95 1.68
CA ALA A 142 -1.94 -20.21 0.27
C ALA A 142 -2.35 -18.98 -0.55
N PHE A 143 -1.42 -18.42 -1.31
CA PHE A 143 -1.68 -17.30 -2.21
C PHE A 143 -1.70 -17.77 -3.66
N HIS A 144 -2.81 -17.51 -4.34
CA HIS A 144 -2.96 -17.73 -5.78
C HIS A 144 -2.89 -16.40 -6.51
N PRO A 145 -1.81 -16.10 -7.28
CA PRO A 145 -1.64 -14.82 -7.94
C PRO A 145 -2.66 -14.57 -9.07
N GLY A 146 -3.15 -15.61 -9.72
CA GLY A 146 -4.13 -15.49 -10.82
C GLY A 146 -3.71 -14.43 -11.85
N ALA A 147 -4.64 -13.56 -12.21
CA ALA A 147 -4.45 -12.48 -13.17
C ALA A 147 -3.35 -11.48 -12.81
N MET A 148 -2.93 -11.39 -11.52
CA MET A 148 -1.77 -10.57 -11.12
C MET A 148 -0.49 -10.97 -11.88
N SER A 149 -0.40 -12.22 -12.34
CA SER A 149 0.71 -12.70 -13.18
C SER A 149 0.74 -12.04 -14.57
N SER A 150 -0.34 -11.39 -14.99
CA SER A 150 -0.49 -10.65 -16.25
C SER A 150 -0.57 -9.12 -16.04
N ALA A 151 -0.30 -8.63 -14.84
CA ALA A 151 -0.45 -7.21 -14.49
C ALA A 151 0.42 -6.27 -15.34
N GLN A 152 1.56 -6.74 -15.89
CA GLN A 152 2.41 -6.00 -16.82
C GLN A 152 1.72 -5.64 -18.14
N GLU A 153 0.58 -6.24 -18.45
CA GLU A 153 -0.21 -5.83 -19.62
C GLU A 153 -0.97 -4.52 -19.41
N ASN A 154 -1.04 -4.03 -18.18
CA ASN A 154 -1.53 -2.70 -17.85
C ASN A 154 -0.37 -1.70 -17.91
N HIS A 155 -0.55 -0.63 -18.69
CA HIS A 155 0.46 0.42 -18.82
C HIS A 155 -0.05 1.72 -18.21
N VAL A 156 0.69 2.26 -17.24
CA VAL A 156 0.36 3.57 -16.64
C VAL A 156 0.67 4.73 -17.59
N ARG A 157 1.50 4.50 -18.59
CA ARG A 157 1.75 5.50 -19.67
C ARG A 157 0.49 5.82 -20.49
N ASP A 158 -0.49 4.90 -20.50
CA ASP A 158 -1.73 5.07 -21.26
C ASP A 158 -2.80 5.86 -20.49
N ILE A 159 -2.57 6.15 -19.20
CA ILE A 159 -3.45 6.96 -18.35
C ILE A 159 -3.17 8.44 -18.63
N PRO A 160 -4.15 9.22 -19.14
CA PRO A 160 -3.89 10.56 -19.65
C PRO A 160 -3.34 11.53 -18.60
N GLN A 161 -3.98 11.57 -17.43
CA GLN A 161 -3.63 12.48 -16.35
C GLN A 161 -3.36 11.71 -15.07
N VAL A 162 -2.18 11.95 -14.49
CA VAL A 162 -1.76 11.37 -13.20
C VAL A 162 -1.06 12.47 -12.43
N ASP A 163 -1.64 12.88 -11.31
CA ASP A 163 -1.07 13.93 -10.47
C ASP A 163 -0.11 13.33 -9.42
N PHE A 164 -0.44 12.14 -8.93
CA PHE A 164 0.34 11.41 -7.95
C PHE A 164 0.12 9.90 -8.10
N ALA A 165 1.10 9.09 -7.71
CA ALA A 165 0.96 7.64 -7.79
C ALA A 165 1.59 6.88 -6.62
N ILE A 166 1.25 5.59 -6.51
CA ILE A 166 1.95 4.60 -5.69
C ILE A 166 2.13 3.32 -6.51
N VAL A 167 3.32 2.72 -6.41
CA VAL A 167 3.60 1.37 -6.90
C VAL A 167 3.69 0.47 -5.68
N ALA A 168 2.57 -0.17 -5.37
CA ALA A 168 2.39 -1.12 -4.28
C ALA A 168 2.57 -2.57 -4.77
N PRO A 169 2.61 -3.58 -3.88
CA PRO A 169 2.83 -4.97 -4.22
C PRO A 169 1.93 -5.50 -5.32
N ASP A 170 2.56 -6.00 -6.39
CA ASP A 170 1.95 -6.57 -7.58
C ASP A 170 2.89 -7.60 -8.24
N GLY A 171 2.56 -8.08 -9.42
CA GLY A 171 3.44 -8.89 -10.25
C GLY A 171 4.79 -8.20 -10.50
N ARG A 172 5.89 -8.96 -10.35
CA ARG A 172 7.26 -8.41 -10.44
C ARG A 172 7.48 -7.52 -11.67
N GLN A 173 7.08 -8.02 -12.84
CA GLN A 173 7.30 -7.29 -14.10
C GLN A 173 6.47 -6.00 -14.17
N ALA A 174 5.24 -6.04 -13.64
CA ALA A 174 4.38 -4.85 -13.58
C ALA A 174 4.99 -3.77 -12.68
N MET A 175 5.50 -4.12 -11.50
CA MET A 175 6.13 -3.16 -10.59
C MET A 175 7.34 -2.47 -11.23
N LEU A 176 8.24 -3.24 -11.88
CA LEU A 176 9.39 -2.66 -12.60
C LEU A 176 8.94 -1.70 -13.71
N GLN A 177 7.97 -2.13 -14.52
CA GLN A 177 7.41 -1.34 -15.62
C GLN A 177 6.74 -0.06 -15.14
N HIS A 178 5.89 -0.14 -14.11
CA HIS A 178 5.18 1.03 -13.59
C HIS A 178 6.13 2.08 -13.00
N VAL A 179 7.18 1.63 -12.29
CA VAL A 179 8.26 2.53 -11.81
C VAL A 179 8.91 3.24 -12.99
N ASP A 180 9.29 2.52 -14.04
CA ASP A 180 9.93 3.09 -15.23
C ASP A 180 9.01 4.08 -15.96
N GLU A 181 7.74 3.73 -16.13
CA GLU A 181 6.75 4.55 -16.83
C GLU A 181 6.42 5.84 -16.06
N PHE A 182 6.28 5.81 -14.71
CA PHE A 182 6.09 7.02 -13.91
C PHE A 182 7.34 7.91 -13.91
N ALA A 183 8.52 7.33 -13.75
CA ALA A 183 9.78 8.08 -13.81
C ALA A 183 9.97 8.78 -15.17
N ALA A 184 9.71 8.07 -16.26
CA ALA A 184 9.80 8.63 -17.62
C ALA A 184 8.82 9.78 -17.88
N ARG A 185 7.68 9.79 -17.19
CA ARG A 185 6.65 10.85 -17.26
C ARG A 185 6.87 11.99 -16.26
N GLY A 186 7.84 11.87 -15.36
CA GLY A 186 8.05 12.84 -14.28
C GLY A 186 6.87 12.91 -13.27
N VAL A 187 6.09 11.85 -13.16
CA VAL A 187 5.00 11.75 -12.18
C VAL A 187 5.58 11.44 -10.82
N PRO A 188 5.31 12.24 -9.77
CA PRO A 188 5.74 11.91 -8.42
C PRO A 188 5.02 10.66 -7.91
N PHE A 189 5.78 9.71 -7.34
CA PHE A 189 5.19 8.48 -6.83
C PHE A 189 5.91 7.93 -5.60
N ILE A 190 5.16 7.12 -4.84
CA ILE A 190 5.67 6.31 -3.74
C ILE A 190 6.02 4.93 -4.28
N PHE A 191 7.20 4.43 -3.98
CA PHE A 191 7.56 3.02 -4.13
C PHE A 191 7.33 2.29 -2.80
N ASP A 192 6.48 1.27 -2.86
CA ASP A 192 6.11 0.40 -1.74
C ASP A 192 6.40 -1.05 -2.14
N PRO A 193 7.57 -1.59 -1.81
CA PRO A 193 7.88 -2.98 -2.16
C PRO A 193 7.05 -4.00 -1.37
N GLY A 194 6.67 -3.68 -0.13
CA GLY A 194 5.86 -4.52 0.75
C GLY A 194 6.21 -6.00 0.68
N GLN A 195 5.20 -6.85 0.63
CA GLN A 195 5.37 -8.31 0.53
C GLN A 195 5.96 -8.80 -0.80
N ALA A 196 6.11 -7.95 -1.82
CA ALA A 196 6.79 -8.32 -3.07
C ALA A 196 8.33 -8.30 -2.98
N MET A 197 8.90 -7.88 -1.87
CA MET A 197 10.35 -7.81 -1.67
C MET A 197 11.13 -9.08 -2.06
N PRO A 198 10.66 -10.30 -1.81
CA PRO A 198 11.39 -11.51 -2.22
C PRO A 198 11.59 -11.64 -3.75
N LEU A 199 10.82 -10.93 -4.55
CA LEU A 199 10.85 -11.01 -6.01
C LEU A 199 12.03 -10.24 -6.64
N PHE A 200 12.69 -9.34 -5.89
CA PHE A 200 13.67 -8.41 -6.43
C PHE A 200 15.07 -8.64 -5.85
N ASN A 201 16.08 -8.39 -6.67
CA ASN A 201 17.49 -8.34 -6.25
C ASN A 201 17.90 -6.93 -5.84
N GLY A 202 19.15 -6.78 -5.36
CA GLY A 202 19.67 -5.51 -4.86
C GLY A 202 19.80 -4.43 -5.94
N ASP A 203 20.18 -4.80 -7.16
CA ASP A 203 20.31 -3.84 -8.28
C ASP A 203 18.97 -3.29 -8.70
N GLU A 204 17.94 -4.14 -8.73
CA GLU A 204 16.56 -3.74 -9.03
C GLU A 204 16.02 -2.80 -7.95
N PHE A 205 16.26 -3.09 -6.67
CA PHE A 205 15.87 -2.17 -5.60
C PHE A 205 16.56 -0.83 -5.73
N ARG A 206 17.87 -0.80 -5.95
CA ARG A 206 18.59 0.46 -6.17
C ARG A 206 17.99 1.27 -7.31
N SER A 207 17.75 0.62 -8.45
CA SER A 207 17.15 1.28 -9.62
C SER A 207 15.74 1.82 -9.33
N MET A 208 14.89 1.06 -8.61
CA MET A 208 13.52 1.50 -8.28
C MET A 208 13.53 2.65 -7.27
N ILE A 209 14.40 2.60 -6.24
CA ILE A 209 14.56 3.67 -5.26
C ILE A 209 15.01 4.96 -5.94
N GLU A 210 16.06 4.91 -6.79
CA GLU A 210 16.59 6.10 -7.46
C GLU A 210 15.60 6.77 -8.43
N LYS A 211 14.61 6.04 -8.92
CA LYS A 211 13.53 6.55 -9.78
C LYS A 211 12.33 7.08 -9.01
N SER A 212 12.19 6.69 -7.73
CA SER A 212 11.03 7.02 -6.93
C SER A 212 11.17 8.40 -6.28
N THR A 213 10.02 9.06 -6.09
CA THR A 213 9.99 10.31 -5.30
C THR A 213 10.03 10.00 -3.81
N TYR A 214 9.31 8.96 -3.39
CA TYR A 214 9.20 8.54 -2.01
C TYR A 214 9.32 7.02 -1.91
N VAL A 215 9.81 6.53 -0.77
CA VAL A 215 9.83 5.09 -0.43
C VAL A 215 9.17 4.88 0.91
N ILE A 216 8.28 3.88 1.00
CA ILE A 216 7.64 3.47 2.24
C ILE A 216 7.83 1.99 2.50
N VAL A 217 8.21 1.64 3.73
CA VAL A 217 8.43 0.27 4.20
C VAL A 217 8.05 0.16 5.68
N ASN A 218 7.88 -1.06 6.19
CA ASN A 218 7.89 -1.29 7.62
C ASN A 218 9.32 -1.55 8.14
N ASP A 219 9.49 -1.73 9.45
CA ASP A 219 10.81 -1.92 10.08
C ASP A 219 11.53 -3.19 9.59
N TYR A 220 10.80 -4.29 9.38
CA TYR A 220 11.36 -5.52 8.82
C TYR A 220 11.77 -5.34 7.36
N GLU A 221 10.90 -4.75 6.55
CA GLU A 221 11.15 -4.43 5.14
C GLU A 221 12.33 -3.47 4.99
N SER A 222 12.45 -2.48 5.88
CA SER A 222 13.59 -1.55 5.91
C SER A 222 14.91 -2.29 6.10
N GLN A 223 15.00 -3.22 7.05
CA GLN A 223 16.20 -4.02 7.28
C GLN A 223 16.54 -4.89 6.06
N LEU A 224 15.53 -5.49 5.44
CA LEU A 224 15.71 -6.30 4.25
C LEU A 224 16.19 -5.45 3.05
N LEU A 225 15.61 -4.26 2.89
CA LEU A 225 15.97 -3.32 1.84
C LEU A 225 17.45 -2.88 1.97
N GLN A 226 17.88 -2.50 3.19
CA GLN A 226 19.26 -2.16 3.50
C GLN A 226 20.21 -3.34 3.20
N THR A 227 19.85 -4.54 3.63
CA THR A 227 20.65 -5.76 3.36
C THR A 227 20.79 -6.03 1.86
N ARG A 228 19.71 -5.85 1.08
CA ARG A 228 19.70 -6.13 -0.36
C ARG A 228 20.41 -5.07 -1.18
N THR A 229 20.24 -3.80 -0.82
CA THR A 229 20.85 -2.66 -1.54
C THR A 229 22.29 -2.42 -1.14
N GLY A 230 22.66 -2.77 0.08
CA GLY A 230 23.93 -2.38 0.71
C GLY A 230 23.94 -0.92 1.16
N TRP A 231 22.81 -0.22 1.10
CA TRP A 231 22.62 1.15 1.56
C TRP A 231 22.04 1.16 2.97
N ASP A 232 22.49 2.05 3.82
CA ASP A 232 21.87 2.31 5.11
C ASP A 232 20.66 3.26 4.99
N THR A 233 20.02 3.55 6.12
CA THR A 233 18.85 4.44 6.16
C THR A 233 19.14 5.84 5.63
N ALA A 234 20.31 6.40 5.93
CA ALA A 234 20.69 7.73 5.49
C ALA A 234 20.95 7.75 3.97
N GLU A 235 21.67 6.75 3.46
CA GLU A 235 21.94 6.60 2.03
C GLU A 235 20.66 6.41 1.21
N ILE A 236 19.67 5.66 1.72
CA ILE A 236 18.34 5.55 1.06
C ILE A 236 17.62 6.91 1.09
N ALA A 237 17.63 7.59 2.24
CA ALA A 237 16.96 8.90 2.38
C ALA A 237 17.56 9.98 1.48
N GLU A 238 18.85 9.91 1.15
CA GLU A 238 19.51 10.81 0.20
C GLU A 238 19.07 10.59 -1.27
N LYS A 239 18.55 9.40 -1.60
CA LYS A 239 18.12 9.07 -2.96
C LYS A 239 16.72 9.53 -3.29
N VAL A 240 15.89 9.82 -2.27
CA VAL A 240 14.46 10.14 -2.42
C VAL A 240 14.10 11.41 -1.67
N SER A 241 12.96 12.00 -2.00
CA SER A 241 12.47 13.19 -1.29
C SER A 241 12.04 12.88 0.15
N ALA A 242 11.56 11.66 0.42
CA ALA A 242 11.35 11.15 1.77
C ALA A 242 11.39 9.62 1.81
N TYR A 243 12.01 9.08 2.86
CA TYR A 243 12.02 7.67 3.21
C TYR A 243 11.21 7.44 4.48
N ILE A 244 10.12 6.68 4.38
CA ILE A 244 9.15 6.48 5.45
C ILE A 244 9.29 5.06 5.99
N VAL A 245 9.51 4.92 7.30
CA VAL A 245 9.59 3.63 7.98
C VAL A 245 8.51 3.53 9.04
N THR A 246 7.57 2.61 8.86
CA THR A 246 6.49 2.35 9.82
C THR A 246 6.91 1.30 10.85
N HIS A 247 6.52 1.49 12.11
CA HIS A 247 6.86 0.63 13.24
C HIS A 247 5.62 0.06 13.94
N GLY A 248 4.52 -0.08 13.21
CA GLY A 248 3.23 -0.57 13.73
C GLY A 248 2.73 0.29 14.90
N PRO A 249 2.45 -0.30 16.07
CA PRO A 249 1.90 0.45 17.22
C PRO A 249 2.90 1.46 17.84
N ARG A 250 4.15 1.49 17.37
CA ARG A 250 5.16 2.46 17.82
C ARG A 250 5.20 3.72 16.94
N GLY A 251 4.32 3.84 15.93
CA GLY A 251 4.26 4.97 15.02
C GLY A 251 5.15 4.80 13.80
N SER A 252 5.76 5.87 13.33
CA SER A 252 6.64 5.86 12.14
C SER A 252 7.73 6.91 12.22
N VAL A 253 8.71 6.78 11.34
CA VAL A 253 9.79 7.76 11.17
C VAL A 253 9.84 8.15 9.70
N ILE A 254 9.89 9.46 9.43
CA ILE A 254 10.02 10.02 8.08
C ILE A 254 11.38 10.71 7.99
N HIS A 255 12.24 10.23 7.10
CA HIS A 255 13.55 10.79 6.82
C HIS A 255 13.47 11.66 5.56
N VAL A 256 13.89 12.92 5.65
CA VAL A 256 13.86 13.94 4.58
C VAL A 256 15.23 14.59 4.50
N GLY A 257 16.06 14.13 3.60
CA GLY A 257 17.47 14.52 3.58
C GLY A 257 18.13 14.25 4.94
N ASN A 258 18.62 15.31 5.59
CA ASN A 258 19.26 15.23 6.93
C ASN A 258 18.26 15.39 8.10
N GLU A 259 17.00 15.64 7.82
CA GLU A 259 15.97 15.81 8.84
C GLU A 259 15.25 14.49 9.12
N THR A 260 14.81 14.31 10.36
CA THR A 260 14.07 13.13 10.79
C THR A 260 12.87 13.55 11.61
N HIS A 261 11.67 13.12 11.19
CA HIS A 261 10.42 13.37 11.86
C HIS A 261 9.91 12.07 12.51
N ALA A 262 9.94 12.02 13.85
CA ALA A 262 9.32 10.93 14.60
C ALA A 262 7.81 11.20 14.72
N ILE A 263 7.00 10.28 14.18
CA ILE A 263 5.55 10.39 14.16
C ILE A 263 4.98 9.48 15.25
N PRO A 264 4.24 10.00 16.22
CA PRO A 264 3.60 9.18 17.23
C PRO A 264 2.50 8.32 16.62
N PRO A 265 2.19 7.14 17.20
CA PRO A 265 1.01 6.39 16.81
C PRO A 265 -0.25 7.18 17.19
N ALA A 266 -1.27 7.14 16.34
CA ALA A 266 -2.60 7.55 16.74
C ALA A 266 -3.21 6.50 17.68
N ARG A 267 -4.08 6.94 18.59
CA ARG A 267 -4.71 6.05 19.56
C ARG A 267 -5.95 5.40 18.94
N GLU A 268 -5.96 4.09 18.96
CA GLU A 268 -7.13 3.27 18.65
C GLU A 268 -8.02 3.10 19.89
N ARG A 269 -9.32 2.97 19.69
CA ARG A 269 -10.30 2.66 20.76
C ARG A 269 -10.31 1.17 21.09
N ARG A 270 -9.98 0.33 20.11
CA ARG A 270 -9.90 -1.13 20.22
C ARG A 270 -9.06 -1.70 19.09
N ILE A 271 -8.42 -2.83 19.33
CA ILE A 271 -7.71 -3.60 18.31
C ILE A 271 -8.61 -4.77 17.92
N VAL A 272 -9.05 -4.79 16.65
CA VAL A 272 -9.93 -5.83 16.09
C VAL A 272 -9.18 -6.65 15.04
N ASP A 273 -8.60 -5.98 14.04
CA ASP A 273 -7.90 -6.65 12.93
C ASP A 273 -6.80 -5.73 12.37
N PRO A 274 -5.52 -6.10 12.48
CA PRO A 274 -4.41 -5.30 11.98
C PRO A 274 -4.22 -5.39 10.45
N THR A 275 -4.92 -6.31 9.76
CA THR A 275 -4.79 -6.49 8.31
C THR A 275 -5.20 -5.22 7.58
N GLY A 276 -4.37 -4.72 6.67
CA GLY A 276 -4.64 -3.51 5.88
C GLY A 276 -4.39 -2.18 6.61
N CYS A 277 -3.89 -2.18 7.86
CA CYS A 277 -3.50 -0.93 8.54
C CYS A 277 -2.37 -0.21 7.79
N GLY A 278 -1.43 -0.97 7.20
CA GLY A 278 -0.37 -0.42 6.36
C GLY A 278 -0.91 0.25 5.09
N ASP A 279 -1.92 -0.33 4.46
CA ASP A 279 -2.58 0.24 3.28
C ASP A 279 -3.36 1.51 3.63
N ALA A 280 -4.05 1.51 4.80
CA ALA A 280 -4.72 2.70 5.31
C ALA A 280 -3.72 3.83 5.63
N TYR A 281 -2.57 3.49 6.22
CA TYR A 281 -1.48 4.45 6.45
C TYR A 281 -1.00 5.07 5.12
N ARG A 282 -0.79 4.25 4.07
CA ARG A 282 -0.38 4.71 2.73
C ARG A 282 -1.41 5.64 2.12
N ALA A 283 -2.67 5.34 2.24
CA ALA A 283 -3.76 6.20 1.75
C ALA A 283 -3.78 7.57 2.46
N GLY A 284 -3.63 7.60 3.79
CA GLY A 284 -3.53 8.84 4.56
C GLY A 284 -2.31 9.66 4.19
N LEU A 285 -1.16 9.01 4.00
CA LEU A 285 0.07 9.64 3.57
C LEU A 285 -0.06 10.26 2.16
N MET A 286 -0.60 9.50 1.21
CA MET A 286 -0.86 9.98 -0.15
C MET A 286 -1.77 11.20 -0.15
N PHE A 287 -2.87 11.13 0.60
CA PHE A 287 -3.83 12.24 0.69
C PHE A 287 -3.16 13.51 1.25
N ALA A 288 -2.37 13.37 2.31
CA ALA A 288 -1.66 14.50 2.93
C ALA A 288 -0.59 15.11 2.00
N ILE A 289 0.21 14.28 1.33
CA ILE A 289 1.21 14.74 0.35
C ILE A 289 0.53 15.52 -0.78
N MET A 290 -0.56 15.01 -1.33
CA MET A 290 -1.31 15.68 -2.40
C MET A 290 -1.90 17.02 -1.96
N ARG A 291 -2.21 17.19 -0.68
CA ARG A 291 -2.66 18.47 -0.11
C ARG A 291 -1.53 19.43 0.22
N GLY A 292 -0.27 18.98 0.14
CA GLY A 292 0.89 19.80 0.49
C GLY A 292 1.07 20.00 2.01
N GLU A 293 0.55 19.07 2.82
CA GLU A 293 0.74 19.08 4.26
C GLU A 293 2.23 18.90 4.63
N ASP A 294 2.66 19.46 5.76
CA ASP A 294 3.99 19.20 6.27
C ASP A 294 4.18 17.74 6.72
N TRP A 295 5.42 17.29 6.82
CA TRP A 295 5.71 15.88 7.14
C TRP A 295 5.17 15.42 8.50
N PRO A 296 5.25 16.21 9.59
CA PRO A 296 4.60 15.87 10.85
C PRO A 296 3.10 15.69 10.72
N THR A 297 2.41 16.56 9.99
CA THR A 297 0.96 16.47 9.75
C THR A 297 0.63 15.28 8.83
N ALA A 298 1.37 15.09 7.75
CA ALA A 298 1.20 13.97 6.83
C ALA A 298 1.35 12.61 7.54
N GLY A 299 2.38 12.47 8.38
CA GLY A 299 2.60 11.27 9.16
C GLY A 299 1.50 11.02 10.21
N ARG A 300 0.98 12.06 10.86
CA ARG A 300 -0.14 11.94 11.82
C ARG A 300 -1.45 11.58 11.13
N MET A 301 -1.74 12.14 9.96
CA MET A 301 -2.90 11.75 9.15
C MET A 301 -2.81 10.27 8.75
N ALA A 302 -1.65 9.83 8.29
CA ALA A 302 -1.39 8.43 7.96
C ALA A 302 -1.54 7.51 9.17
N SER A 303 -1.02 7.92 10.33
CA SER A 303 -1.13 7.17 11.60
C SER A 303 -2.58 7.03 12.04
N LEU A 304 -3.38 8.10 11.94
CA LEU A 304 -4.81 8.08 12.27
C LEU A 304 -5.59 7.12 11.36
N MET A 305 -5.27 7.10 10.07
CA MET A 305 -5.90 6.14 9.14
C MET A 305 -5.65 4.69 9.56
N GLY A 306 -4.42 4.35 9.97
CA GLY A 306 -4.10 3.03 10.50
C GLY A 306 -4.86 2.70 11.78
N ALA A 307 -5.00 3.66 12.70
CA ALA A 307 -5.75 3.51 13.94
C ALA A 307 -7.26 3.32 13.71
N LEU A 308 -7.86 4.09 12.81
CA LEU A 308 -9.27 3.93 12.44
C LEU A 308 -9.53 2.57 11.77
N LYS A 309 -8.58 2.09 10.95
CA LYS A 309 -8.72 0.79 10.28
C LYS A 309 -8.64 -0.37 11.28
N VAL A 310 -7.71 -0.37 12.24
CA VAL A 310 -7.52 -1.50 13.17
C VAL A 310 -8.76 -1.79 14.02
N GLU A 311 -9.67 -0.84 14.18
CA GLU A 311 -10.91 -0.95 14.94
C GLU A 311 -11.99 -1.80 14.24
N HIS A 312 -11.76 -2.21 12.99
CA HIS A 312 -12.74 -2.92 12.16
C HIS A 312 -12.16 -4.21 11.57
N PRO A 313 -12.98 -5.28 11.44
CA PRO A 313 -12.56 -6.52 10.78
C PRO A 313 -12.43 -6.31 9.27
N GLY A 314 -11.56 -7.08 8.63
CA GLY A 314 -11.29 -6.98 7.18
C GLY A 314 -10.57 -5.68 6.82
N THR A 315 -10.37 -5.43 5.55
CA THR A 315 -9.52 -4.34 5.06
C THR A 315 -10.29 -3.14 4.51
N GLN A 316 -11.59 -3.29 4.22
CA GLN A 316 -12.45 -2.29 3.57
C GLN A 316 -13.83 -2.22 4.23
N ASN A 317 -13.89 -2.35 5.56
CA ASN A 317 -15.15 -2.40 6.33
C ASN A 317 -15.33 -1.22 7.29
N GLN A 318 -14.33 -0.33 7.45
CA GLN A 318 -14.47 0.91 8.19
C GLN A 318 -15.20 1.96 7.37
N HIS A 319 -15.94 2.83 8.06
CA HIS A 319 -16.67 3.94 7.44
C HIS A 319 -16.52 5.20 8.28
N PHE A 320 -16.19 6.29 7.66
CA PHE A 320 -16.19 7.64 8.23
C PHE A 320 -16.27 8.67 7.10
N THR A 321 -16.68 9.87 7.41
CA THR A 321 -16.62 11.05 6.56
C THR A 321 -15.32 11.80 6.81
N TYR A 322 -14.88 12.62 5.86
CA TYR A 322 -13.71 13.50 6.09
C TYR A 322 -13.89 14.42 7.31
N ALA A 323 -15.13 14.90 7.56
CA ALA A 323 -15.42 15.73 8.71
C ALA A 323 -15.21 14.98 10.05
N GLU A 324 -15.60 13.70 10.14
CA GLU A 324 -15.33 12.84 11.30
C GLU A 324 -13.84 12.56 11.46
N PHE A 325 -13.13 12.29 10.35
CA PHE A 325 -11.67 12.13 10.36
C PHE A 325 -10.96 13.39 10.87
N ALA A 326 -11.34 14.58 10.36
CA ALA A 326 -10.74 15.85 10.77
C ALA A 326 -11.04 16.19 12.24
N ALA A 327 -12.24 15.86 12.74
CA ALA A 327 -12.58 16.00 14.14
C ALA A 327 -11.73 15.09 15.04
N GLU A 328 -11.60 13.81 14.69
CA GLU A 328 -10.76 12.84 15.41
C GLU A 328 -9.28 13.24 15.37
N PHE A 329 -8.80 13.73 14.23
CA PHE A 329 -7.45 14.26 14.09
C PHE A 329 -7.18 15.40 15.09
N ARG A 330 -8.10 16.38 15.13
CA ARG A 330 -7.98 17.51 16.07
C ARG A 330 -8.00 17.06 17.53
N ASP A 331 -8.86 16.10 17.85
CA ASP A 331 -8.98 15.59 19.22
C ASP A 331 -7.72 14.82 19.65
N GLN A 332 -7.05 14.14 18.74
CA GLN A 332 -5.85 13.37 19.06
C GLN A 332 -4.56 14.19 19.04
N PHE A 333 -4.45 15.14 18.12
CA PHE A 333 -3.20 15.88 17.88
C PHE A 333 -3.24 17.36 18.28
N GLY A 334 -4.42 17.89 18.63
CA GLY A 334 -4.57 19.20 19.26
C GLY A 334 -4.61 20.39 18.29
N TYR A 335 -4.68 20.15 16.96
CA TYR A 335 -4.83 21.21 15.95
C TYR A 335 -5.73 20.73 14.80
N ALA A 336 -6.35 21.66 14.07
CA ALA A 336 -7.21 21.34 12.94
C ALA A 336 -6.40 21.11 11.66
N LEU A 337 -6.94 20.32 10.76
CA LEU A 337 -6.52 20.24 9.36
C LEU A 337 -7.16 21.41 8.60
N ASP A 338 -6.40 22.07 7.72
CA ASP A 338 -6.88 23.19 6.88
C ASP A 338 -7.80 22.72 5.74
#